data_f62023c4b4390167ea55af28c3ba9e32
#
_entry.id   f62023c4b4390167ea55af28c3ba9e32
#
_cell.length_a   1.000
_cell.length_b   1.000
_cell.length_c   1.000
_cell.angle_alpha   90.00
_cell.angle_beta   90.00
_cell.angle_gamma   90.00
#
_symmetry.space_group_name_H-M   'P 1'
#
loop_
_entity.id
_entity.type
_entity.pdbx_description
1 polymer ?
#
loop_
_entity_poly.entity_id
_entity_poly.type
_entity_poly.pdbx_seq_one_letter_code
_entity_poly.pdbx_strand_id
1 'polypeptide(L)'
;NLVKSNGCTAPKCIEKDRARPVRRFLLTEETTDYEKVLALHDWICSYMYYDVDSLASDEAPPYYATDIVKSRKAVCLGFATLMASLCRSIDIPCNVVSGYALGVGNDTAWTDTSIATDEQNHAWNEVYVDGRWMIVDTTWDCANKIENGEMNKGEVSHLYFDANLQFFSNNHKILEYSKRR
;
A
#
# COMPACT_ATOMS: atom_id res chain seq x y z
N ASN A 1 -24.63 -18.60 27.58
CA ASN A 1 -24.85 -17.34 26.90
C ASN A 1 -23.51 -16.85 26.32
N LEU A 2 -23.24 -17.25 25.08
CA LEU A 2 -22.08 -16.80 24.32
C LEU A 2 -22.42 -15.44 23.71
N VAL A 3 -21.75 -14.39 24.17
CA VAL A 3 -21.78 -13.08 23.56
C VAL A 3 -21.01 -13.18 22.24
N LYS A 4 -21.71 -13.08 21.12
CA LYS A 4 -21.10 -12.98 19.79
C LYS A 4 -20.40 -11.62 19.71
N SER A 5 -19.06 -11.63 19.61
CA SER A 5 -18.26 -10.47 19.29
C SER A 5 -18.67 -9.98 17.89
N ASN A 6 -19.19 -8.76 17.81
CA ASN A 6 -19.48 -8.10 16.56
C ASN A 6 -18.16 -7.93 15.78
N GLY A 7 -18.00 -8.73 14.73
CA GLY A 7 -16.82 -8.68 13.86
C GLY A 7 -16.67 -7.31 13.21
N CYS A 8 -15.48 -6.76 13.32
CA CYS A 8 -15.01 -5.69 12.47
C CYS A 8 -15.22 -6.14 11.02
N THR A 9 -16.11 -5.46 10.29
CA THR A 9 -16.32 -5.72 8.87
C THR A 9 -15.07 -5.24 8.13
N ALA A 10 -14.18 -6.21 7.83
CA ALA A 10 -13.10 -5.96 6.89
C ALA A 10 -13.65 -5.30 5.61
N PRO A 11 -12.93 -4.35 5.00
CA PRO A 11 -13.33 -3.79 3.71
C PRO A 11 -13.66 -4.96 2.78
N LYS A 12 -14.77 -4.86 2.04
CA LYS A 12 -15.24 -5.92 1.15
C LYS A 12 -14.06 -6.36 0.28
N CYS A 13 -13.57 -7.56 0.54
CA CYS A 13 -12.52 -8.17 -0.28
C CYS A 13 -12.92 -8.06 -1.74
N ILE A 14 -11.93 -7.82 -2.61
CA ILE A 14 -12.13 -7.96 -4.06
C ILE A 14 -12.80 -9.31 -4.25
N GLU A 15 -14.01 -9.32 -4.87
CA GLU A 15 -14.70 -10.57 -5.14
C GLU A 15 -13.70 -11.51 -5.82
N LYS A 16 -13.59 -12.75 -5.32
CA LYS A 16 -12.63 -13.75 -5.81
C LYS A 16 -12.60 -13.87 -7.33
N ASP A 17 -13.73 -13.56 -7.98
CA ASP A 17 -13.87 -13.59 -9.44
C ASP A 17 -13.20 -12.42 -10.17
N ARG A 18 -13.02 -11.26 -9.54
CA ARG A 18 -12.34 -10.09 -10.15
C ARG A 18 -10.85 -10.08 -9.94
N ALA A 19 -10.35 -10.78 -8.92
CA ALA A 19 -8.93 -11.05 -8.74
C ALA A 19 -8.41 -12.20 -9.64
N ARG A 20 -9.30 -12.93 -10.33
CA ARG A 20 -8.94 -14.04 -11.23
C ARG A 20 -7.90 -13.70 -12.30
N PRO A 21 -7.90 -12.52 -12.96
CA PRO A 21 -6.85 -12.22 -13.94
C PRO A 21 -5.46 -12.18 -13.30
N VAL A 22 -5.32 -11.54 -12.13
CA VAL A 22 -4.05 -11.43 -11.40
C VAL A 22 -3.62 -12.80 -10.90
N ARG A 23 -4.55 -13.55 -10.28
CA ARG A 23 -4.29 -14.89 -9.73
C ARG A 23 -3.90 -15.90 -10.81
N ARG A 24 -4.50 -15.85 -12.00
CA ARG A 24 -4.28 -16.83 -13.07
C ARG A 24 -2.96 -16.61 -13.82
N PHE A 25 -2.46 -15.38 -13.90
CA PHE A 25 -1.26 -15.04 -14.66
C PHE A 25 0.02 -15.04 -13.83
N LEU A 26 -0.07 -14.77 -12.53
CA LEU A 26 1.11 -14.49 -11.70
C LEU A 26 1.43 -15.58 -10.66
N LEU A 27 0.47 -16.46 -10.35
CA LEU A 27 0.63 -17.37 -9.21
C LEU A 27 0.43 -18.83 -9.65
N THR A 28 1.52 -19.60 -9.68
CA THR A 28 1.50 -21.06 -9.79
C THR A 28 1.54 -21.70 -8.39
N GLU A 29 1.21 -22.99 -8.27
CA GLU A 29 1.29 -23.73 -6.99
C GLU A 29 2.74 -23.85 -6.46
N GLU A 30 3.73 -23.70 -7.32
CA GLU A 30 5.16 -23.77 -6.97
C GLU A 30 5.74 -22.41 -6.53
N THR A 31 4.97 -21.31 -6.66
CA THR A 31 5.42 -19.95 -6.32
C THR A 31 5.46 -19.75 -4.81
N THR A 32 6.58 -19.34 -4.27
CA THR A 32 6.72 -19.02 -2.83
C THR A 32 5.86 -17.80 -2.46
N ASP A 33 5.53 -17.62 -1.18
CA ASP A 33 4.75 -16.46 -0.74
C ASP A 33 5.50 -15.15 -0.99
N TYR A 34 6.83 -15.15 -0.90
CA TYR A 34 7.66 -14.00 -1.28
C TYR A 34 7.50 -13.63 -2.75
N GLU A 35 7.59 -14.60 -3.65
CA GLU A 35 7.42 -14.39 -5.10
C GLU A 35 5.99 -13.95 -5.46
N LYS A 36 4.98 -14.47 -4.75
CA LYS A 36 3.59 -14.01 -4.92
C LYS A 36 3.45 -12.54 -4.53
N VAL A 37 4.02 -12.13 -3.40
CA VAL A 37 3.97 -10.74 -2.93
C VAL A 37 4.73 -9.82 -3.89
N LEU A 38 5.90 -10.24 -4.40
CA LEU A 38 6.65 -9.50 -5.42
C LEU A 38 5.83 -9.31 -6.70
N ALA A 39 5.17 -10.37 -7.18
CA ALA A 39 4.33 -10.29 -8.36
C ALA A 39 3.12 -9.36 -8.17
N LEU A 40 2.52 -9.32 -6.98
CA LEU A 40 1.44 -8.38 -6.65
C LEU A 40 1.95 -6.94 -6.60
N HIS A 41 3.12 -6.71 -6.01
CA HIS A 41 3.80 -5.42 -5.98
C HIS A 41 4.04 -4.90 -7.40
N ASP A 42 4.67 -5.70 -8.26
CA ASP A 42 5.00 -5.33 -9.64
C ASP A 42 3.74 -5.04 -10.47
N TRP A 43 2.70 -5.85 -10.24
CA TRP A 43 1.41 -5.60 -10.90
C TRP A 43 0.82 -4.26 -10.47
N ILE A 44 0.82 -3.94 -9.17
CA ILE A 44 0.31 -2.65 -8.67
C ILE A 44 1.13 -1.51 -9.28
N CYS A 45 2.45 -1.56 -9.18
CA CYS A 45 3.34 -0.49 -9.64
C CYS A 45 3.29 -0.30 -11.16
N SER A 46 3.02 -1.35 -11.94
CA SER A 46 2.88 -1.26 -13.39
C SER A 46 1.47 -0.86 -13.86
N TYR A 47 0.44 -1.14 -13.05
CA TYR A 47 -0.97 -0.93 -13.42
C TYR A 47 -1.54 0.39 -12.89
N MET A 48 -1.17 0.78 -11.67
CA MET A 48 -1.70 1.93 -10.97
C MET A 48 -0.93 3.20 -11.31
N TYR A 49 -1.59 4.34 -11.09
CA TYR A 49 -1.00 5.68 -11.21
C TYR A 49 -1.20 6.45 -9.91
N TYR A 50 -0.16 7.14 -9.46
CA TYR A 50 -0.30 8.05 -8.33
C TYR A 50 -1.07 9.29 -8.75
N ASP A 51 -2.17 9.59 -8.06
CA ASP A 51 -3.08 10.68 -8.40
C ASP A 51 -2.64 11.99 -7.72
N VAL A 52 -1.69 12.69 -8.36
CA VAL A 52 -1.18 13.97 -7.86
C VAL A 52 -2.29 15.02 -7.83
N ASP A 53 -3.16 15.00 -8.84
CA ASP A 53 -4.24 16.00 -8.98
C ASP A 53 -5.25 15.90 -7.81
N SER A 54 -5.48 14.70 -7.27
CA SER A 54 -6.40 14.51 -6.14
C SER A 54 -5.88 15.10 -4.82
N LEU A 55 -4.57 15.34 -4.68
CA LEU A 55 -4.00 15.97 -3.49
C LEU A 55 -4.42 17.43 -3.34
N ALA A 56 -4.76 18.09 -4.45
CA ALA A 56 -5.25 19.47 -4.51
C ALA A 56 -6.78 19.55 -4.57
N SER A 57 -7.48 18.43 -4.53
CA SER A 57 -8.94 18.35 -4.64
C SER A 57 -9.59 18.17 -3.26
N ASP A 58 -10.74 18.77 -3.08
CA ASP A 58 -11.61 18.54 -1.91
C ASP A 58 -12.39 17.21 -2.01
N GLU A 59 -12.28 16.50 -3.15
CA GLU A 59 -12.94 15.21 -3.35
C GLU A 59 -12.14 14.08 -2.67
N ALA A 60 -12.82 13.27 -1.88
CA ALA A 60 -12.19 12.11 -1.25
C ALA A 60 -11.75 11.09 -2.32
N PRO A 61 -10.49 10.65 -2.32
CA PRO A 61 -10.03 9.63 -3.26
C PRO A 61 -10.73 8.29 -3.04
N PRO A 62 -10.75 7.40 -4.06
CA PRO A 62 -11.35 6.07 -3.92
C PRO A 62 -10.71 5.29 -2.76
N TYR A 63 -11.55 4.76 -1.88
CA TYR A 63 -11.10 4.02 -0.69
C TYR A 63 -11.20 2.50 -0.86
N TYR A 64 -12.20 2.01 -1.61
CA TYR A 64 -12.41 0.58 -1.80
C TYR A 64 -11.51 0.02 -2.90
N ALA A 65 -10.86 -1.11 -2.64
CA ALA A 65 -9.96 -1.75 -3.60
C ALA A 65 -10.58 -1.98 -4.99
N THR A 66 -11.88 -2.28 -5.06
CA THR A 66 -12.62 -2.44 -6.31
C THR A 66 -12.69 -1.17 -7.14
N ASP A 67 -12.84 -0.02 -6.49
CA ASP A 67 -12.96 1.27 -7.17
C ASP A 67 -11.57 1.80 -7.54
N ILE A 68 -10.57 1.56 -6.68
CA ILE A 68 -9.15 1.81 -6.97
C ILE A 68 -8.70 1.07 -8.23
N VAL A 69 -8.99 -0.24 -8.33
CA VAL A 69 -8.64 -1.02 -9.53
C VAL A 69 -9.34 -0.50 -10.78
N LYS A 70 -10.59 -0.09 -10.68
CA LYS A 70 -11.34 0.44 -11.84
C LYS A 70 -10.81 1.79 -12.31
N SER A 71 -10.53 2.69 -11.36
CA SER A 71 -10.03 4.03 -11.67
C SER A 71 -8.57 4.01 -12.12
N ARG A 72 -7.80 2.99 -11.75
CA ARG A 72 -6.35 2.86 -11.95
C ARG A 72 -5.54 3.99 -11.32
N LYS A 73 -6.12 4.73 -10.37
CA LYS A 73 -5.47 5.86 -9.72
C LYS A 73 -5.81 5.89 -8.23
N ALA A 74 -4.86 6.29 -7.43
CA ALA A 74 -5.02 6.46 -5.98
C ALA A 74 -3.88 7.30 -5.41
N VAL A 75 -4.04 7.74 -4.17
CA VAL A 75 -2.97 8.23 -3.30
C VAL A 75 -2.41 7.08 -2.45
N CYS A 76 -1.40 7.34 -1.63
CA CYS A 76 -0.68 6.33 -0.83
C CYS A 76 -1.60 5.35 -0.07
N LEU A 77 -2.64 5.85 0.60
CA LEU A 77 -3.59 5.00 1.32
C LEU A 77 -4.31 4.01 0.38
N GLY A 78 -4.62 4.43 -0.85
CA GLY A 78 -5.23 3.56 -1.86
C GLY A 78 -4.28 2.47 -2.35
N PHE A 79 -3.02 2.78 -2.59
CA PHE A 79 -1.98 1.80 -2.92
C PHE A 79 -1.82 0.77 -1.80
N ALA A 80 -1.67 1.22 -0.56
CA ALA A 80 -1.53 0.34 0.60
C ALA A 80 -2.80 -0.52 0.83
N THR A 81 -3.99 0.03 0.63
CA THR A 81 -5.26 -0.71 0.74
C THR A 81 -5.37 -1.78 -0.34
N LEU A 82 -4.98 -1.47 -1.57
CA LEU A 82 -5.00 -2.42 -2.68
C LEU A 82 -4.03 -3.57 -2.44
N MET A 83 -2.79 -3.27 -2.04
CA MET A 83 -1.78 -4.29 -1.70
C MET A 83 -2.28 -5.21 -0.59
N ALA A 84 -2.80 -4.65 0.51
CA ALA A 84 -3.35 -5.44 1.61
C ALA A 84 -4.54 -6.32 1.19
N SER A 85 -5.40 -5.81 0.30
CA SER A 85 -6.56 -6.56 -0.19
C SER A 85 -6.13 -7.72 -1.09
N LEU A 86 -5.13 -7.51 -1.94
CA LEU A 86 -4.59 -8.56 -2.82
C LEU A 86 -3.86 -9.65 -2.02
N CYS A 87 -2.96 -9.29 -1.10
CA CYS A 87 -2.27 -10.25 -0.23
C CYS A 87 -3.28 -11.11 0.54
N ARG A 88 -4.25 -10.48 1.20
CA ARG A 88 -5.29 -11.19 1.97
C ARG A 88 -6.17 -12.08 1.10
N SER A 89 -6.37 -11.77 -0.17
CA SER A 89 -7.15 -12.60 -1.11
C SER A 89 -6.47 -13.93 -1.45
N ILE A 90 -5.18 -14.05 -1.15
CA ILE A 90 -4.36 -15.26 -1.31
C ILE A 90 -3.82 -15.78 0.03
N ASP A 91 -4.49 -15.42 1.12
CA ASP A 91 -4.22 -15.87 2.49
C ASP A 91 -2.85 -15.41 3.06
N ILE A 92 -2.22 -14.37 2.49
CA ILE A 92 -1.00 -13.75 3.02
C ILE A 92 -1.37 -12.59 3.96
N PRO A 93 -0.96 -12.64 5.26
CA PRO A 93 -1.23 -11.55 6.19
C PRO A 93 -0.54 -10.25 5.76
N CYS A 94 -1.31 -9.17 5.71
CA CYS A 94 -0.80 -7.86 5.30
C CYS A 94 -1.51 -6.75 6.07
N ASN A 95 -0.73 -5.79 6.57
CA ASN A 95 -1.20 -4.63 7.31
C ASN A 95 -1.08 -3.39 6.45
N VAL A 96 -2.02 -2.47 6.61
CA VAL A 96 -1.84 -1.08 6.22
C VAL A 96 -1.25 -0.36 7.42
N VAL A 97 -0.12 0.28 7.23
CA VAL A 97 0.58 1.08 8.24
C VAL A 97 0.49 2.53 7.81
N SER A 98 0.18 3.41 8.74
CA SER A 98 0.21 4.85 8.51
C SER A 98 1.33 5.47 9.33
N GLY A 99 1.97 6.48 8.77
CA GLY A 99 3.07 7.16 9.41
C GLY A 99 3.43 8.46 8.71
N TYR A 100 4.63 8.92 9.00
CA TYR A 100 5.20 10.11 8.42
C TYR A 100 6.32 9.75 7.44
N ALA A 101 6.31 10.36 6.24
CA ALA A 101 7.39 10.25 5.27
C ALA A 101 7.93 11.63 4.90
N LEU A 102 9.27 11.76 4.83
CA LEU A 102 9.94 12.93 4.30
C LEU A 102 9.77 13.00 2.78
N GLY A 103 9.74 14.23 2.23
CA GLY A 103 9.58 14.42 0.78
C GLY A 103 8.12 14.38 0.31
N VAL A 104 7.18 14.17 1.23
CA VAL A 104 5.75 14.41 0.99
C VAL A 104 5.47 15.85 1.42
N GLY A 105 5.54 16.77 0.47
CA GLY A 105 5.53 18.21 0.74
C GLY A 105 6.93 18.81 0.62
N ASN A 106 7.29 19.72 1.52
CA ASN A 106 8.56 20.45 1.47
C ASN A 106 9.62 19.97 2.47
N ASP A 107 9.34 18.91 3.23
CA ASP A 107 10.23 18.39 4.26
C ASP A 107 11.36 17.57 3.62
N THR A 108 12.61 17.97 3.86
CA THR A 108 13.80 17.29 3.32
C THR A 108 14.65 16.62 4.39
N ALA A 109 14.36 16.86 5.68
CA ALA A 109 15.11 16.28 6.80
C ALA A 109 14.23 16.15 8.04
N TRP A 110 14.58 15.21 8.93
CA TRP A 110 13.94 15.10 10.24
C TRP A 110 14.27 16.34 11.09
N THR A 111 13.21 17.02 11.55
CA THR A 111 13.31 18.13 12.52
C THR A 111 12.49 17.77 13.75
N ASP A 112 12.76 18.45 14.88
CA ASP A 112 11.98 18.22 16.11
C ASP A 112 10.48 18.50 15.91
N THR A 113 10.15 19.41 14.99
CA THR A 113 8.77 19.72 14.61
C THR A 113 8.11 18.67 13.75
N SER A 114 8.87 18.00 12.87
CA SER A 114 8.35 16.86 12.07
C SER A 114 8.07 15.61 12.91
N ILE A 115 8.60 15.55 14.13
CA ILE A 115 8.37 14.44 15.06
C ILE A 115 7.13 14.70 15.95
N ALA A 116 6.77 15.94 16.15
CA ALA A 116 5.76 16.38 17.12
C ALA A 116 4.33 16.41 16.54
N THR A 117 4.14 16.19 15.25
CA THR A 117 2.82 16.20 14.66
C THR A 117 2.25 14.79 14.68
N ASP A 118 1.08 14.61 15.30
CA ASP A 118 0.24 13.41 15.17
C ASP A 118 -0.32 13.27 13.74
N GLU A 119 0.15 14.10 12.82
CA GLU A 119 -0.28 14.15 11.44
C GLU A 119 0.47 13.10 10.61
N GLN A 120 -0.27 12.08 10.22
CA GLN A 120 0.17 11.08 9.29
C GLN A 120 0.05 11.63 7.86
N ASN A 121 1.13 11.60 7.10
CA ASN A 121 1.13 12.07 5.71
C ASN A 121 1.31 10.94 4.69
N HIS A 122 1.59 9.70 5.14
CA HIS A 122 1.90 8.58 4.27
C HIS A 122 1.37 7.25 4.79
N ALA A 123 1.16 6.29 3.87
CA ALA A 123 0.73 4.93 4.17
C ALA A 123 1.48 3.92 3.31
N TRP A 124 1.84 2.77 3.92
CA TRP A 124 2.53 1.64 3.29
C TRP A 124 2.03 0.32 3.87
N ASN A 125 2.72 -0.78 3.60
CA ASN A 125 2.34 -2.11 4.08
C ASN A 125 3.43 -2.78 4.90
N GLU A 126 3.00 -3.60 5.85
CA GLU A 126 3.78 -4.69 6.42
C GLU A 126 3.15 -6.00 5.99
N VAL A 127 3.92 -6.88 5.36
CA VAL A 127 3.48 -8.17 4.84
C VAL A 127 4.21 -9.29 5.57
N TYR A 128 3.47 -10.30 6.05
CA TYR A 128 4.08 -11.44 6.77
C TYR A 128 4.42 -12.56 5.80
N VAL A 129 5.71 -12.78 5.60
CA VAL A 129 6.26 -13.78 4.67
C VAL A 129 7.43 -14.48 5.33
N ASP A 130 7.52 -15.80 5.18
CA ASP A 130 8.63 -16.63 5.64
C ASP A 130 8.98 -16.42 7.14
N GLY A 131 7.95 -16.25 7.99
CA GLY A 131 8.10 -16.12 9.43
C GLY A 131 8.48 -14.72 9.92
N ARG A 132 8.49 -13.68 9.05
CA ARG A 132 8.81 -12.31 9.41
C ARG A 132 7.88 -11.28 8.75
N TRP A 133 7.78 -10.12 9.34
CA TRP A 133 7.16 -8.96 8.70
C TRP A 133 8.18 -8.25 7.82
N MET A 134 7.82 -8.00 6.56
CA MET A 134 8.61 -7.21 5.62
C MET A 134 7.88 -5.92 5.24
N ILE A 135 8.64 -4.85 5.05
CA ILE A 135 8.13 -3.54 4.67
C ILE A 135 7.98 -3.49 3.14
N VAL A 136 6.81 -3.01 2.68
CA VAL A 136 6.52 -2.83 1.26
C VAL A 136 5.82 -1.50 1.05
N ASP A 137 6.41 -0.62 0.26
CA ASP A 137 5.79 0.65 -0.15
C ASP A 137 5.62 0.73 -1.66
N THR A 138 4.49 0.23 -2.13
CA THR A 138 4.14 0.27 -3.56
C THR A 138 3.95 1.69 -4.09
N THR A 139 3.71 2.67 -3.24
CA THR A 139 3.58 4.07 -3.67
C THR A 139 4.91 4.65 -4.12
N TRP A 140 5.97 4.42 -3.34
CA TRP A 140 7.29 4.95 -3.61
C TRP A 140 8.05 4.14 -4.66
N ASP A 141 7.67 2.89 -4.88
CA ASP A 141 8.19 2.05 -5.97
C ASP A 141 7.45 2.25 -7.30
N CYS A 142 6.26 2.88 -7.28
CA CYS A 142 5.49 3.21 -8.47
C CYS A 142 5.88 4.58 -9.04
N ALA A 143 6.51 4.59 -10.21
CA ALA A 143 6.85 5.84 -10.90
C ALA A 143 5.73 6.34 -11.84
N ASN A 144 4.62 5.61 -11.98
CA ASN A 144 3.46 6.07 -12.75
C ASN A 144 2.70 7.14 -11.98
N LYS A 145 2.35 8.25 -12.62
CA LYS A 145 1.57 9.34 -11.99
C LYS A 145 0.58 9.97 -12.94
N ILE A 146 -0.47 10.55 -12.38
CA ILE A 146 -1.39 11.47 -13.07
C ILE A 146 -1.10 12.84 -12.50
N GLU A 147 -0.79 13.76 -13.37
CA GLU A 147 -0.45 15.14 -13.04
C GLU A 147 -0.95 16.07 -14.15
N ASN A 148 -1.69 17.11 -13.80
CA ASN A 148 -2.36 18.02 -14.74
C ASN A 148 -3.29 17.30 -15.73
N GLY A 149 -3.95 16.21 -15.31
CA GLY A 149 -4.82 15.38 -16.14
C GLY A 149 -4.10 14.43 -17.09
N GLU A 150 -2.77 14.39 -17.09
CA GLU A 150 -1.97 13.54 -17.96
C GLU A 150 -1.44 12.30 -17.23
N MET A 151 -1.53 11.14 -17.89
CA MET A 151 -1.02 9.86 -17.39
C MET A 151 0.43 9.66 -17.82
N ASN A 152 1.36 9.83 -16.89
CA ASN A 152 2.78 9.64 -17.10
C ASN A 152 3.21 8.26 -16.56
N LYS A 153 3.79 7.43 -17.43
CA LYS A 153 4.27 6.11 -17.08
C LYS A 153 5.77 6.13 -16.77
N GLY A 154 6.16 5.54 -15.63
CA GLY A 154 7.55 5.33 -15.24
C GLY A 154 7.92 3.86 -15.10
N GLU A 155 9.14 3.60 -14.69
CA GLU A 155 9.63 2.26 -14.41
C GLU A 155 9.29 1.84 -12.97
N VAL A 156 9.09 0.54 -12.76
CA VAL A 156 8.88 -0.04 -11.42
C VAL A 156 10.20 -0.10 -10.68
N SER A 157 10.23 0.43 -9.46
CA SER A 157 11.35 0.28 -8.52
C SER A 157 11.08 -0.87 -7.54
N HIS A 158 12.13 -1.35 -6.87
CA HIS A 158 12.05 -2.30 -5.77
C HIS A 158 12.84 -1.82 -4.55
N LEU A 159 13.15 -0.52 -4.46
CA LEU A 159 13.89 0.04 -3.33
C LEU A 159 13.11 -0.05 -2.01
N TYR A 160 11.78 -0.03 -2.11
CA TYR A 160 10.86 -0.11 -0.99
C TYR A 160 10.10 -1.44 -0.91
N PHE A 161 10.51 -2.43 -1.71
CA PHE A 161 10.06 -3.81 -1.59
C PHE A 161 11.00 -4.59 -0.68
N ASP A 162 10.47 -5.17 0.41
CA ASP A 162 11.27 -5.81 1.48
C ASP A 162 12.39 -4.88 2.00
N ALA A 163 12.05 -3.60 2.15
CA ALA A 163 13.00 -2.56 2.50
C ALA A 163 13.65 -2.85 3.86
N ASN A 164 14.97 -2.72 3.92
CA ASN A 164 15.70 -2.80 5.17
C ASN A 164 15.25 -1.66 6.10
N LEU A 165 14.97 -1.98 7.38
CA LEU A 165 14.46 -1.01 8.35
C LEU A 165 15.40 0.21 8.52
N GLN A 166 16.72 0.01 8.48
CA GLN A 166 17.69 1.11 8.60
C GLN A 166 17.58 2.06 7.39
N PHE A 167 17.43 1.52 6.18
CA PHE A 167 17.22 2.32 4.97
C PHE A 167 15.88 3.03 5.03
N PHE A 168 14.81 2.31 5.38
CA PHE A 168 13.45 2.83 5.42
C PHE A 168 13.29 3.97 6.44
N SER A 169 13.93 3.85 7.62
CA SER A 169 13.87 4.86 8.67
C SER A 169 14.61 6.16 8.35
N ASN A 170 15.39 6.23 7.26
CA ASN A 170 15.99 7.48 6.83
C ASN A 170 14.93 8.52 6.39
N ASN A 171 13.80 8.05 5.88
CA ASN A 171 12.76 8.91 5.35
C ASN A 171 11.33 8.49 5.74
N HIS A 172 11.16 7.44 6.56
CA HIS A 172 9.86 7.01 7.07
C HIS A 172 9.88 6.84 8.59
N LYS A 173 8.79 7.21 9.25
CA LYS A 173 8.53 6.93 10.66
C LYS A 173 7.14 6.39 10.87
N ILE A 174 7.04 5.29 11.61
CA ILE A 174 5.79 4.78 12.13
C ILE A 174 5.41 5.64 13.32
N LEU A 175 4.30 6.37 13.25
CA LEU A 175 3.86 7.25 14.34
C LEU A 175 3.15 6.47 15.43
N GLU A 176 2.39 5.44 15.08
CA GLU A 176 1.84 4.47 16.02
C GLU A 176 1.59 3.13 15.34
N TYR A 177 2.04 2.05 16.00
CA TYR A 177 1.37 0.77 15.80
C TYR A 177 -0.01 0.89 16.45
N SER A 178 -1.08 0.90 15.66
CA SER A 178 -2.41 0.68 16.22
C SER A 178 -2.32 -0.60 17.06
N LYS A 179 -2.31 -0.45 18.40
CA LYS A 179 -2.26 -1.57 19.32
C LYS A 179 -3.42 -2.47 18.97
N ARG A 180 -3.13 -3.58 18.31
CA ARG A 180 -4.11 -4.61 18.07
C ARG A 180 -4.41 -5.24 19.42
N ARG A 181 -5.60 -4.99 19.89
CA ARG A 181 -6.24 -5.80 20.92
C ARG A 181 -7.00 -6.93 20.25
#